data_f939adbbcd813e5cb826b3431183d7f8
#
_entry.id   f939adbbcd813e5cb826b3431183d7f8
#
_cell.length_a   1.000
_cell.length_b   1.000
_cell.length_c   1.000
_cell.angle_alpha   90.00
_cell.angle_beta   90.00
_cell.angle_gamma   90.00
#
_symmetry.space_group_name_H-M   'P 1'
#
loop_
_entity.id
_entity.type
_entity.pdbx_description
1 polymer ?
#
loop_
_entity_poly.entity_id
_entity_poly.type
_entity_poly.pdbx_seq_one_letter_code
_entity_poly.pdbx_strand_id
1 'polypeptide(L)'
;MKHFYTVLAAALMASAVATAQPMPSKGMRFNYDKKQVAAKKSGYLPMLQFGNQTATGKSVVTASPRKVQAYAEKTSTIAPLITEQPNGTLYNNFYRSGNSFIVLYGSVADLPFDGVRGTVVVSDDNKTVYFNDPLGAYYSTSWIKGERGEGDTIEVKLPQQFVHEDYEDGPQDGYLFKLKPTKMTEDGQTYTTFIPADDQTIKFVWRHDSIFMVNTTEDSKLLGMCDKEGQWYGYGDYVSLYEKFDKQPVAPKDASKAETMSLLYTESGQQYGRVKKVVREGNDFYVAGLNDAMPDTWAKGTLEGDKVTFEGHQYMGFDTLTLAYTFFEPIGHQPTWYDYGDGTGEYYDEPIFLDKIVFDYDAATGSFKSDSTFYVNQGYKKPNQLYTYDEPAFAPWTEKAATPMEVGEENVSYYPYNDMDGYGILTFIPSEFDADGNLLDTKNLYYTVYLDDEPMIFDTQDYPSLKEETTEIPYLFNDQENIIYYAGALNVKIFVEGIDSIGVQLIYKGGGEVRKSAISYVSAKDEEDVDGIDNIGANASKVVSTVFTDLSGRSVARPAKGVYIQTVRKADGTVKSVKRVFK
;
A
#
# COMPACT_ATOMS: atom_id res chain seq x y z
N MET A 1 21.07 10.60 3.98
CA MET A 1 20.89 9.44 3.07
C MET A 1 20.08 8.29 3.68
N LYS A 2 20.28 7.89 4.95
CA LYS A 2 19.43 6.87 5.60
C LYS A 2 17.96 7.32 5.73
N HIS A 3 17.70 8.58 6.02
CA HIS A 3 16.35 9.11 6.21
C HIS A 3 15.58 9.36 4.90
N PHE A 4 16.26 9.66 3.80
CA PHE A 4 15.62 9.73 2.48
C PHE A 4 15.02 8.37 2.08
N TYR A 5 15.69 7.27 2.41
CA TYR A 5 15.15 5.92 2.21
C TYR A 5 14.04 5.58 3.21
N THR A 6 14.08 6.15 4.42
CA THR A 6 13.02 5.94 5.43
C THR A 6 11.76 6.75 5.09
N VAL A 7 11.91 7.99 4.63
CA VAL A 7 10.79 8.80 4.13
C VAL A 7 10.35 8.32 2.75
N LEU A 8 11.24 7.78 1.94
CA LEU A 8 10.91 7.15 0.67
C LEU A 8 10.20 5.79 0.88
N ALA A 9 10.68 4.98 1.82
CA ALA A 9 9.96 3.80 2.28
C ALA A 9 8.65 4.21 3.00
N ALA A 10 8.62 5.35 3.72
CA ALA A 10 7.42 5.90 4.32
C ALA A 10 6.52 6.64 3.31
N ALA A 11 7.05 7.28 2.26
CA ALA A 11 6.23 7.83 1.16
C ALA A 11 5.78 6.75 0.17
N LEU A 12 6.55 5.70 -0.06
CA LEU A 12 6.11 4.45 -0.71
C LEU A 12 5.26 3.60 0.24
N MET A 13 5.50 3.63 1.55
CA MET A 13 4.61 3.06 2.54
C MET A 13 3.45 4.01 2.86
N ALA A 14 3.54 5.34 2.70
CA ALA A 14 2.39 6.23 2.80
C ALA A 14 1.59 6.30 1.48
N SER A 15 2.17 6.11 0.31
CA SER A 15 1.44 5.76 -0.92
C SER A 15 1.03 4.28 -0.95
N ALA A 16 1.71 3.38 -0.26
CA ALA A 16 1.31 1.99 0.00
C ALA A 16 0.51 1.82 1.31
N VAL A 17 0.55 2.76 2.26
CA VAL A 17 -0.32 2.86 3.46
C VAL A 17 -1.55 3.71 3.16
N ALA A 18 -1.46 4.63 2.21
CA ALA A 18 -2.63 5.20 1.55
C ALA A 18 -3.30 4.20 0.61
N THR A 19 -2.61 3.18 0.19
CA THR A 19 -3.08 1.92 -0.37
C THR A 19 -2.67 0.81 0.60
N ALA A 20 -3.09 0.83 1.88
CA ALA A 20 -2.91 -0.30 2.78
C ALA A 20 -3.59 -1.51 2.15
N GLN A 21 -2.88 -2.06 1.16
CA GLN A 21 -3.27 -3.28 0.53
C GLN A 21 -2.91 -4.39 1.49
N PRO A 22 -3.85 -5.28 1.77
CA PRO A 22 -3.47 -6.61 2.14
C PRO A 22 -2.40 -7.07 1.14
N MET A 23 -1.34 -7.66 1.62
CA MET A 23 -0.38 -8.32 0.75
C MET A 23 -1.16 -9.23 -0.19
N PRO A 24 -0.91 -9.17 -1.51
CA PRO A 24 -1.63 -10.01 -2.44
C PRO A 24 -1.62 -11.44 -1.97
N SER A 25 -2.76 -12.12 -2.10
CA SER A 25 -2.89 -13.56 -2.00
C SER A 25 -1.73 -14.25 -2.72
N LYS A 26 -1.39 -15.45 -2.35
CA LYS A 26 -0.22 -16.25 -2.79
C LYS A 26 0.17 -16.22 -4.29
N GLY A 27 -0.58 -15.56 -5.16
CA GLY A 27 -0.27 -15.34 -6.58
C GLY A 27 0.48 -14.05 -6.90
N MET A 28 0.38 -13.03 -6.04
CA MET A 28 1.07 -11.77 -6.26
C MET A 28 2.19 -11.57 -5.24
N ARG A 29 3.20 -12.41 -5.27
CA ARG A 29 4.50 -11.91 -4.86
C ARG A 29 4.89 -10.91 -5.94
N PHE A 30 4.97 -9.64 -5.57
CA PHE A 30 5.91 -8.74 -6.20
C PHE A 30 7.31 -9.33 -5.93
N ASN A 31 7.64 -10.36 -6.67
CA ASN A 31 9.01 -10.78 -6.83
C ASN A 31 9.64 -9.68 -7.67
N TYR A 32 10.06 -8.61 -7.04
CA TYR A 32 11.05 -7.70 -7.58
C TYR A 32 12.39 -8.43 -7.67
N ASP A 33 12.36 -9.60 -8.30
CA ASP A 33 13.57 -10.25 -8.74
C ASP A 33 14.10 -9.41 -9.90
N LYS A 34 15.38 -9.10 -9.85
CA LYS A 34 16.15 -8.23 -10.73
C LYS A 34 15.99 -8.49 -12.24
N LYS A 35 15.24 -9.51 -12.62
CA LYS A 35 14.97 -9.94 -14.00
C LYS A 35 13.63 -9.44 -14.54
N GLN A 36 12.85 -8.68 -13.80
CA GLN A 36 11.42 -8.76 -13.98
C GLN A 36 10.68 -7.55 -14.49
N VAL A 37 11.28 -6.58 -15.05
CA VAL A 37 10.48 -5.69 -15.87
C VAL A 37 10.97 -5.81 -17.30
N ALA A 38 10.83 -6.99 -17.86
CA ALA A 38 10.92 -7.12 -19.30
C ALA A 38 9.80 -6.27 -19.89
N ALA A 39 10.18 -5.34 -20.75
CA ALA A 39 9.23 -4.62 -21.56
C ALA A 39 8.36 -5.63 -22.27
N LYS A 40 7.12 -5.76 -21.85
CA LYS A 40 6.14 -6.42 -22.67
C LYS A 40 6.06 -5.70 -24.00
N LYS A 41 5.77 -6.42 -25.07
CA LYS A 41 5.54 -6.04 -26.47
C LYS A 41 4.68 -4.77 -26.73
N SER A 42 4.64 -3.84 -25.83
CA SER A 42 3.90 -2.58 -25.88
C SER A 42 4.76 -1.37 -26.27
N GLY A 43 5.99 -1.56 -26.75
CA GLY A 43 6.86 -0.44 -27.15
C GLY A 43 7.49 0.32 -25.99
N TYR A 44 7.45 -0.21 -24.78
CA TYR A 44 8.11 0.36 -23.61
C TYR A 44 9.61 0.02 -23.61
N LEU A 45 10.41 0.89 -22.99
CA LEU A 45 11.83 0.61 -22.80
C LEU A 45 12.01 -0.70 -22.03
N PRO A 46 12.99 -1.52 -22.42
CA PRO A 46 13.34 -2.71 -21.66
C PRO A 46 13.74 -2.30 -20.23
N MET A 47 13.45 -3.17 -19.29
CA MET A 47 13.86 -3.03 -17.91
C MET A 47 15.34 -2.71 -17.79
N LEU A 48 15.62 -1.68 -17.02
CA LEU A 48 16.95 -1.20 -16.79
C LEU A 48 17.49 -1.89 -15.53
N GLN A 49 18.41 -2.84 -15.69
CA GLN A 49 19.09 -3.46 -14.57
C GLN A 49 20.23 -2.55 -14.09
N PHE A 50 20.14 -2.12 -12.84
CA PHE A 50 21.31 -1.64 -12.11
C PHE A 50 22.06 -2.86 -11.55
N GLY A 51 23.37 -2.91 -11.75
CA GLY A 51 24.18 -4.04 -11.31
C GLY A 51 23.98 -4.41 -9.84
N ASN A 52 24.24 -5.68 -9.51
CA ASN A 52 24.15 -6.25 -8.19
C ASN A 52 24.93 -5.43 -7.16
N GLN A 53 24.28 -4.53 -6.45
CA GLN A 53 24.81 -4.01 -5.19
C GLN A 53 24.09 -4.70 -4.04
N THR A 54 24.84 -5.51 -3.32
CA THR A 54 24.49 -5.96 -1.98
C THR A 54 24.17 -4.74 -1.12
N ALA A 55 23.17 -4.88 -0.25
CA ALA A 55 22.67 -3.86 0.66
C ALA A 55 23.76 -3.35 1.63
N THR A 56 24.68 -2.57 1.14
CA THR A 56 25.59 -1.74 1.92
C THR A 56 25.41 -0.32 1.41
N GLY A 57 24.47 0.37 2.01
CA GLY A 57 24.23 1.80 2.13
C GLY A 57 25.00 2.81 1.23
N LYS A 58 25.18 2.52 -0.06
CA LYS A 58 25.71 3.51 -1.01
C LYS A 58 24.65 3.77 -2.07
N SER A 59 24.36 5.06 -2.25
CA SER A 59 23.38 5.56 -3.22
C SER A 59 23.66 4.98 -4.60
N VAL A 60 22.59 4.43 -5.12
CA VAL A 60 22.54 3.75 -6.38
C VAL A 60 22.47 4.72 -7.49
N VAL A 61 23.05 5.18 -8.25
CA VAL A 61 22.97 6.10 -9.40
C VAL A 61 23.89 7.31 -9.24
N THR A 62 25.16 7.10 -9.43
CA THR A 62 26.05 8.22 -9.67
C THR A 62 26.24 8.37 -11.18
N ALA A 63 25.58 9.34 -11.79
CA ALA A 63 26.09 9.90 -13.02
C ALA A 63 27.51 10.40 -12.77
N SER A 64 28.43 10.15 -13.70
CA SER A 64 29.82 10.61 -13.53
C SER A 64 29.85 12.11 -13.18
N PRO A 65 30.44 12.52 -12.05
CA PRO A 65 30.42 13.91 -11.59
C PRO A 65 30.85 14.95 -12.65
N ARG A 66 31.78 14.57 -13.54
CA ARG A 66 32.24 15.45 -14.62
C ARG A 66 31.21 15.77 -15.69
N LYS A 67 30.33 14.84 -16.05
CA LYS A 67 29.28 15.08 -17.07
C LYS A 67 28.14 15.91 -16.51
N VAL A 68 27.81 15.71 -15.24
CA VAL A 68 26.78 16.44 -14.52
C VAL A 68 27.22 17.88 -14.25
N GLN A 69 28.47 18.09 -13.83
CA GLN A 69 29.04 19.42 -13.63
C GLN A 69 29.04 20.26 -14.92
N ALA A 70 29.33 19.64 -16.08
CA ALA A 70 29.25 20.33 -17.38
C ALA A 70 27.80 20.73 -17.77
N TYR A 71 26.78 20.08 -17.22
CA TYR A 71 25.40 20.43 -17.45
C TYR A 71 24.96 21.61 -16.56
N ALA A 72 25.30 21.58 -15.27
CA ALA A 72 25.02 22.65 -14.31
C ALA A 72 25.61 24.02 -14.76
N GLU A 73 26.76 24.01 -15.43
CA GLU A 73 27.37 25.23 -16.01
C GLU A 73 26.58 25.80 -17.21
N LYS A 74 25.73 24.98 -17.87
CA LYS A 74 24.92 25.39 -19.01
C LYS A 74 23.50 25.88 -18.64
N THR A 75 23.01 25.54 -17.46
CA THR A 75 21.65 25.88 -17.01
C THR A 75 21.65 27.28 -16.40
N SER A 76 21.21 28.25 -17.17
CA SER A 76 21.29 29.64 -16.78
C SER A 76 20.26 30.10 -15.74
N THR A 77 19.17 29.36 -15.48
CA THR A 77 18.19 29.76 -14.46
C THR A 77 17.26 28.59 -14.10
N ILE A 78 17.34 28.13 -12.88
CA ILE A 78 16.37 27.19 -12.30
C ILE A 78 15.15 28.00 -11.86
N ALA A 79 13.95 27.62 -12.28
CA ALA A 79 12.74 28.25 -11.77
C ALA A 79 12.51 27.86 -10.30
N PRO A 80 12.15 28.84 -9.44
CA PRO A 80 12.01 28.59 -8.00
C PRO A 80 10.81 27.72 -7.69
N LEU A 81 10.83 27.11 -6.50
CA LEU A 81 9.73 26.33 -5.92
C LEU A 81 8.46 27.19 -5.79
N ILE A 82 7.34 26.63 -6.20
CA ILE A 82 6.01 27.21 -6.04
C ILE A 82 5.21 26.30 -5.10
N THR A 83 5.03 26.71 -3.85
CA THR A 83 4.31 25.94 -2.83
C THR A 83 2.86 26.39 -2.67
N GLU A 84 2.57 27.65 -2.93
CA GLU A 84 1.22 28.20 -2.84
C GLU A 84 0.46 28.02 -4.16
N GLN A 85 -0.87 27.84 -4.05
CA GLN A 85 -1.72 27.77 -5.22
C GLN A 85 -1.61 29.06 -6.05
N PRO A 86 -1.22 29.00 -7.33
CA PRO A 86 -1.15 30.17 -8.20
C PRO A 86 -2.52 30.82 -8.41
N ASN A 87 -2.52 32.13 -8.67
CA ASN A 87 -3.73 32.85 -9.03
C ASN A 87 -4.22 32.45 -10.44
N GLY A 88 -5.54 32.34 -10.60
CA GLY A 88 -6.16 31.98 -11.85
C GLY A 88 -7.38 31.05 -11.70
N THR A 89 -7.81 30.51 -12.83
CA THR A 89 -8.91 29.54 -12.84
C THR A 89 -8.42 28.15 -12.44
N LEU A 90 -8.96 27.62 -11.33
CA LEU A 90 -8.64 26.30 -10.79
C LEU A 90 -9.48 25.20 -11.46
N TYR A 91 -8.80 24.17 -11.91
CA TYR A 91 -9.36 22.88 -12.37
C TYR A 91 -8.84 21.80 -11.45
N ASN A 92 -9.66 21.28 -10.55
CA ASN A 92 -9.29 20.26 -9.54
C ASN A 92 -10.02 18.93 -9.75
N ASN A 93 -10.58 18.72 -10.92
CA ASN A 93 -11.39 17.56 -11.28
C ASN A 93 -10.82 16.76 -12.46
N PHE A 94 -9.51 16.77 -12.63
CA PHE A 94 -8.88 15.87 -13.59
C PHE A 94 -8.62 14.49 -12.95
N TYR A 95 -9.02 13.46 -13.67
CA TYR A 95 -8.57 12.10 -13.47
C TYR A 95 -7.24 11.93 -14.18
N ARG A 96 -6.21 11.56 -13.43
CA ARG A 96 -4.85 11.41 -13.97
C ARG A 96 -4.44 9.96 -14.02
N SER A 97 -3.84 9.55 -15.13
CA SER A 97 -3.27 8.23 -15.37
C SER A 97 -1.99 8.35 -16.20
N GLY A 98 -1.17 7.32 -16.18
CA GLY A 98 0.07 7.30 -16.94
C GLY A 98 1.03 6.20 -16.52
N ASN A 99 2.30 6.42 -16.85
CA ASN A 99 3.38 5.52 -16.49
C ASN A 99 4.58 6.30 -15.95
N SER A 100 5.15 5.79 -14.87
CA SER A 100 6.36 6.31 -14.25
C SER A 100 7.46 5.25 -14.27
N PHE A 101 8.71 5.67 -14.44
CA PHE A 101 9.86 4.87 -14.01
C PHE A 101 10.22 5.24 -12.58
N ILE A 102 10.40 4.22 -11.75
CA ILE A 102 10.89 4.38 -10.38
C ILE A 102 12.07 3.44 -10.14
N VAL A 103 12.97 3.81 -9.22
CA VAL A 103 14.03 2.92 -8.76
C VAL A 103 13.60 2.24 -7.49
N LEU A 104 13.46 0.91 -7.53
CA LEU A 104 13.18 0.07 -6.39
C LEU A 104 14.31 -0.95 -6.21
N TYR A 105 14.89 -0.99 -5.01
CA TYR A 105 15.98 -1.94 -4.68
C TYR A 105 17.11 -2.00 -5.71
N GLY A 106 17.46 -0.85 -6.29
CA GLY A 106 18.53 -0.74 -7.28
C GLY A 106 18.17 -1.18 -8.70
N SER A 107 16.89 -1.37 -8.99
CA SER A 107 16.36 -1.66 -10.34
C SER A 107 15.35 -0.61 -10.74
N VAL A 108 15.28 -0.27 -12.03
CA VAL A 108 14.21 0.60 -12.56
C VAL A 108 12.99 -0.26 -12.83
N ALA A 109 11.87 0.12 -12.25
CA ALA A 109 10.57 -0.48 -12.50
C ALA A 109 9.69 0.48 -13.30
N ASP A 110 8.93 -0.06 -14.25
CA ASP A 110 7.83 0.63 -14.90
C ASP A 110 6.59 0.52 -14.01
N LEU A 111 6.19 1.63 -13.42
CA LEU A 111 5.05 1.72 -12.52
C LEU A 111 3.94 2.51 -13.21
N PRO A 112 2.92 1.84 -13.71
CA PRO A 112 1.74 2.51 -14.20
C PRO A 112 0.93 3.06 -13.01
N PHE A 113 0.45 4.30 -13.12
CA PHE A 113 -0.47 4.91 -12.16
C PHE A 113 -1.82 5.21 -12.80
N ASP A 114 -2.88 5.11 -12.00
CA ASP A 114 -4.26 5.30 -12.45
C ASP A 114 -5.11 5.90 -11.33
N GLY A 115 -6.10 6.72 -11.69
CA GLY A 115 -7.04 7.27 -10.71
C GLY A 115 -6.46 8.31 -9.76
N VAL A 116 -5.33 8.91 -10.06
CA VAL A 116 -4.75 10.00 -9.26
C VAL A 116 -5.43 11.32 -9.60
N ARG A 117 -5.61 12.21 -8.62
CA ARG A 117 -6.14 13.54 -8.89
C ARG A 117 -5.12 14.40 -9.63
N GLY A 118 -5.54 15.00 -10.74
CA GLY A 118 -4.83 16.09 -11.40
C GLY A 118 -5.42 17.45 -11.03
N THR A 119 -4.57 18.38 -10.63
CA THR A 119 -4.98 19.77 -10.35
C THR A 119 -4.18 20.72 -11.22
N VAL A 120 -4.89 21.63 -11.88
CA VAL A 120 -4.31 22.58 -12.83
C VAL A 120 -4.87 23.97 -12.56
N VAL A 121 -4.02 24.99 -12.62
CA VAL A 121 -4.45 26.39 -12.59
C VAL A 121 -4.08 27.07 -13.91
N VAL A 122 -4.99 27.82 -14.48
CA VAL A 122 -4.73 28.68 -15.66
C VAL A 122 -4.75 30.12 -15.21
N SER A 123 -3.67 30.86 -15.48
CA SER A 123 -3.59 32.29 -15.15
C SER A 123 -4.71 33.11 -15.82
N ASP A 124 -5.08 34.25 -15.22
CA ASP A 124 -6.18 35.09 -15.70
C ASP A 124 -5.95 35.62 -17.13
N ASP A 125 -4.71 35.79 -17.53
CA ASP A 125 -4.36 36.18 -18.90
C ASP A 125 -4.30 35.01 -19.89
N ASN A 126 -4.62 33.78 -19.39
CA ASN A 126 -4.64 32.55 -20.16
C ASN A 126 -3.29 32.14 -20.80
N LYS A 127 -2.16 32.67 -20.32
CA LYS A 127 -0.83 32.40 -20.89
C LYS A 127 -0.06 31.35 -20.13
N THR A 128 -0.28 31.24 -18.81
CA THR A 128 0.44 30.30 -17.96
C THR A 128 -0.49 29.21 -17.46
N VAL A 129 -0.01 28.01 -17.49
CA VAL A 129 -0.67 26.79 -16.93
C VAL A 129 0.21 26.23 -15.85
N TYR A 130 -0.34 26.03 -14.69
CA TYR A 130 0.34 25.43 -13.55
C TYR A 130 -0.20 24.03 -13.30
N PHE A 131 0.69 23.07 -13.08
CA PHE A 131 0.36 21.70 -12.74
C PHE A 131 0.79 21.44 -11.30
N ASN A 132 -0.15 21.04 -10.45
CA ASN A 132 0.13 20.60 -9.10
C ASN A 132 0.57 19.15 -9.11
N ASP A 133 1.59 18.82 -8.33
CA ASP A 133 2.05 17.45 -8.13
C ASP A 133 2.20 16.66 -9.45
N PRO A 134 3.10 17.09 -10.36
CA PRO A 134 3.12 16.59 -11.74
C PRO A 134 3.69 15.18 -11.90
N LEU A 135 4.30 14.55 -10.88
CA LEU A 135 4.80 13.17 -10.93
C LEU A 135 3.77 12.17 -10.38
N GLY A 136 3.53 11.08 -11.11
CA GLY A 136 2.56 10.06 -10.72
C GLY A 136 3.01 9.14 -9.59
N ALA A 137 4.32 8.94 -9.47
CA ALA A 137 4.92 8.06 -8.47
C ALA A 137 5.59 8.81 -7.30
N TYR A 138 5.47 10.13 -7.25
CA TYR A 138 6.03 10.96 -6.17
C TYR A 138 5.06 12.07 -5.80
N TYR A 139 4.63 12.10 -4.56
CA TYR A 139 3.69 13.10 -4.05
C TYR A 139 4.41 14.36 -3.59
N SER A 140 3.93 15.51 -4.06
CA SER A 140 4.36 16.84 -3.62
C SER A 140 3.17 17.79 -3.60
N THR A 141 3.20 18.80 -2.74
CA THR A 141 2.18 19.86 -2.74
C THR A 141 2.54 21.02 -3.66
N SER A 142 3.65 20.95 -4.36
CA SER A 142 4.19 22.02 -5.17
C SER A 142 3.61 22.08 -6.59
N TRP A 143 3.92 23.16 -7.28
CA TRP A 143 3.45 23.47 -8.63
C TRP A 143 4.62 23.67 -9.58
N ILE A 144 4.45 23.18 -10.81
CA ILE A 144 5.29 23.58 -11.94
C ILE A 144 4.50 24.44 -12.91
N LYS A 145 5.20 25.32 -13.64
CA LYS A 145 4.57 26.20 -14.63
C LYS A 145 4.95 25.82 -16.05
N GLY A 146 3.98 25.93 -16.95
CA GLY A 146 4.17 25.90 -18.39
C GLY A 146 3.57 27.13 -19.03
N GLU A 147 4.06 27.52 -20.21
CA GLU A 147 3.56 28.63 -21.01
C GLU A 147 2.74 28.07 -22.18
N ARG A 148 1.60 28.65 -22.47
CA ARG A 148 0.85 28.33 -23.69
C ARG A 148 1.63 28.74 -24.92
N GLY A 149 1.91 27.77 -25.77
CA GLY A 149 2.51 27.97 -27.08
C GLY A 149 1.47 28.16 -28.18
N GLU A 150 1.87 27.84 -29.40
CA GLU A 150 0.95 27.87 -30.55
C GLU A 150 -0.08 26.71 -30.45
N GLY A 151 -1.32 27.01 -30.79
CA GLY A 151 -2.44 26.07 -30.75
C GLY A 151 -2.76 25.61 -29.35
N ASP A 152 -2.87 24.28 -29.15
CA ASP A 152 -3.24 23.63 -27.91
C ASP A 152 -2.03 23.25 -27.02
N THR A 153 -0.82 23.72 -27.40
CA THR A 153 0.43 23.30 -26.76
C THR A 153 0.71 24.10 -25.49
N ILE A 154 1.25 23.43 -24.47
CA ILE A 154 1.79 24.01 -23.24
C ILE A 154 3.25 23.57 -23.15
N GLU A 155 4.18 24.52 -23.06
CA GLU A 155 5.61 24.27 -22.96
C GLU A 155 6.07 24.47 -21.52
N VAL A 156 6.53 23.41 -20.90
CA VAL A 156 7.13 23.42 -19.55
C VAL A 156 8.65 23.49 -19.73
N LYS A 157 9.22 24.65 -19.42
CA LYS A 157 10.66 24.89 -19.46
C LYS A 157 11.27 24.41 -18.15
N LEU A 158 12.28 23.59 -18.23
CA LEU A 158 12.98 22.94 -17.11
C LEU A 158 14.45 23.41 -17.06
N PRO A 159 15.16 23.28 -15.92
CA PRO A 159 14.67 22.71 -14.67
C PRO A 159 13.80 23.67 -13.85
N GLN A 160 12.88 23.07 -13.05
CA GLN A 160 12.11 23.79 -12.04
C GLN A 160 12.27 23.09 -10.69
N GLN A 161 12.44 23.87 -9.61
CA GLN A 161 12.43 23.31 -8.26
C GLN A 161 11.04 22.77 -7.94
N PHE A 162 11.00 21.57 -7.39
CA PHE A 162 9.77 20.83 -7.20
C PHE A 162 9.55 20.41 -5.73
N VAL A 163 10.65 20.14 -5.01
CA VAL A 163 10.63 19.73 -3.62
C VAL A 163 11.69 20.50 -2.84
N HIS A 164 11.36 20.83 -1.61
CA HIS A 164 12.29 21.27 -0.57
C HIS A 164 11.87 20.61 0.73
N GLU A 165 12.73 19.80 1.31
CA GLU A 165 12.49 19.09 2.54
C GLU A 165 13.67 19.31 3.49
N ASP A 166 13.36 19.70 4.73
CA ASP A 166 14.34 19.86 5.79
C ASP A 166 14.50 18.54 6.56
N TYR A 167 15.65 17.93 6.45
CA TYR A 167 16.03 16.74 7.21
C TYR A 167 17.06 17.09 8.28
N GLU A 168 17.25 16.21 9.27
CA GLU A 168 18.26 16.38 10.33
C GLU A 168 19.68 16.53 9.74
N ASP A 169 19.99 15.86 8.62
CA ASP A 169 21.25 15.94 7.90
C ASP A 169 21.38 17.17 6.98
N GLY A 170 20.38 18.04 6.97
CA GLY A 170 20.28 19.26 6.16
C GLY A 170 19.21 19.20 5.06
N PRO A 171 18.92 20.35 4.45
CA PRO A 171 17.84 20.44 3.47
C PRO A 171 18.17 19.66 2.20
N GLN A 172 17.16 18.99 1.65
CA GLN A 172 17.21 18.33 0.35
C GLN A 172 16.24 18.99 -0.62
N ASP A 173 16.79 19.35 -1.78
CA ASP A 173 16.04 19.94 -2.87
C ASP A 173 15.88 18.93 -4.01
N GLY A 174 14.66 18.84 -4.55
CA GLY A 174 14.36 18.11 -5.77
C GLY A 174 13.98 19.06 -6.92
N TYR A 175 14.49 18.79 -8.11
CA TYR A 175 14.25 19.57 -9.32
C TYR A 175 13.73 18.68 -10.43
N LEU A 176 12.78 19.17 -11.18
CA LEU A 176 12.30 18.45 -12.36
C LEU A 176 13.14 18.81 -13.57
N PHE A 177 13.57 17.78 -14.28
CA PHE A 177 14.31 17.84 -15.52
C PHE A 177 13.63 17.02 -16.61
N LYS A 178 13.88 17.37 -17.86
CA LYS A 178 13.68 16.46 -18.98
C LYS A 178 14.89 15.55 -19.08
N LEU A 179 14.68 14.26 -18.91
CA LEU A 179 15.72 13.25 -18.89
C LEU A 179 15.69 12.39 -20.16
N LYS A 180 16.85 11.88 -20.55
CA LYS A 180 17.03 10.87 -21.60
C LYS A 180 17.79 9.67 -21.05
N PRO A 181 17.52 8.44 -21.57
CA PRO A 181 18.27 7.26 -21.16
C PRO A 181 19.71 7.33 -21.64
N THR A 182 20.62 6.80 -20.84
CA THR A 182 22.02 6.61 -21.20
C THR A 182 22.56 5.31 -20.60
N LYS A 183 23.53 4.69 -21.28
CA LYS A 183 24.23 3.54 -20.74
C LYS A 183 25.45 4.00 -19.95
N MET A 184 25.61 3.48 -18.76
CA MET A 184 26.79 3.69 -17.91
C MET A 184 27.43 2.34 -17.60
N THR A 185 28.75 2.34 -17.47
CA THR A 185 29.51 1.15 -17.05
C THR A 185 30.28 1.51 -15.79
N GLU A 186 30.03 0.75 -14.74
CA GLU A 186 30.70 0.88 -13.43
C GLU A 186 31.02 -0.52 -12.93
N ASP A 187 32.23 -0.72 -12.43
CA ASP A 187 32.75 -2.01 -11.95
C ASP A 187 32.56 -3.19 -12.94
N GLY A 188 32.67 -2.88 -14.25
CA GLY A 188 32.57 -3.86 -15.33
C GLY A 188 31.12 -4.27 -15.67
N GLN A 189 30.11 -3.69 -15.01
CA GLN A 189 28.69 -3.89 -15.32
C GLN A 189 28.13 -2.69 -16.07
N THR A 190 27.36 -2.96 -17.13
CA THR A 190 26.68 -1.92 -17.90
C THR A 190 25.22 -1.88 -17.54
N TYR A 191 24.75 -0.72 -17.13
CA TYR A 191 23.36 -0.45 -16.80
C TYR A 191 22.86 0.79 -17.54
N THR A 192 21.55 0.93 -17.65
CA THR A 192 20.94 2.14 -18.20
C THR A 192 20.47 3.03 -17.04
N THR A 193 20.75 4.31 -17.13
CA THR A 193 20.28 5.36 -16.22
C THR A 193 19.72 6.52 -17.03
N PHE A 194 19.23 7.54 -16.35
CA PHE A 194 18.68 8.74 -16.99
C PHE A 194 19.54 9.94 -16.64
N ILE A 195 19.80 10.77 -17.63
CA ILE A 195 20.56 12.03 -17.49
C ILE A 195 19.78 13.18 -18.14
N PRO A 196 20.05 14.44 -17.77
CA PRO A 196 19.43 15.59 -18.41
C PRO A 196 19.59 15.56 -19.94
N ALA A 197 18.49 15.81 -20.66
CA ALA A 197 18.50 15.97 -22.10
C ALA A 197 19.09 17.34 -22.50
N ASP A 198 19.55 17.47 -23.74
CA ASP A 198 20.12 18.75 -24.22
C ASP A 198 19.03 19.84 -24.38
N ASP A 199 17.81 19.45 -24.71
CA ASP A 199 16.62 20.29 -24.73
C ASP A 199 15.81 20.07 -23.46
N GLN A 200 15.66 21.10 -22.67
CA GLN A 200 14.97 21.11 -21.38
C GLN A 200 13.53 21.63 -21.48
N THR A 201 12.80 21.22 -22.52
CA THR A 201 11.39 21.56 -22.69
C THR A 201 10.55 20.30 -22.81
N ILE A 202 9.57 20.14 -21.91
CA ILE A 202 8.52 19.12 -22.04
C ILE A 202 7.26 19.83 -22.53
N LYS A 203 6.55 19.18 -23.45
CA LYS A 203 5.32 19.70 -24.02
C LYS A 203 4.13 18.89 -23.54
N PHE A 204 3.06 19.61 -23.21
CA PHE A 204 1.73 19.05 -23.04
C PHE A 204 0.82 19.61 -24.13
N VAL A 205 -0.23 18.86 -24.45
CA VAL A 205 -1.28 19.31 -25.35
C VAL A 205 -2.60 19.28 -24.60
N TRP A 206 -3.31 20.41 -24.58
CA TRP A 206 -4.64 20.53 -23.98
C TRP A 206 -5.69 20.58 -25.08
N ARG A 207 -6.40 19.48 -25.28
CA ARG A 207 -7.49 19.38 -26.26
C ARG A 207 -8.77 18.98 -25.58
N HIS A 208 -9.83 19.77 -25.77
CA HIS A 208 -11.13 19.54 -25.16
C HIS A 208 -10.99 19.34 -23.62
N ASP A 209 -11.36 18.20 -23.13
CA ASP A 209 -11.36 17.83 -21.70
C ASP A 209 -10.12 17.03 -21.28
N SER A 210 -9.05 17.04 -22.08
CA SER A 210 -7.85 16.25 -21.79
C SER A 210 -6.57 17.06 -21.98
N ILE A 211 -5.60 16.80 -21.06
CA ILE A 211 -4.22 17.30 -21.16
C ILE A 211 -3.31 16.07 -21.17
N PHE A 212 -2.45 15.97 -22.16
CA PHE A 212 -1.52 14.85 -22.23
C PHE A 212 -0.09 15.32 -22.51
N MET A 213 0.86 14.64 -21.86
CA MET A 213 2.27 14.87 -22.09
C MET A 213 2.66 14.32 -23.45
N VAL A 214 3.25 15.17 -24.29
CA VAL A 214 3.79 14.75 -25.58
C VAL A 214 5.10 14.04 -25.35
N ASN A 215 5.06 12.73 -25.45
CA ASN A 215 6.23 11.88 -25.43
C ASN A 215 6.29 11.09 -26.73
N THR A 216 7.44 11.11 -27.39
CA THR A 216 7.68 10.17 -28.47
C THR A 216 8.37 8.97 -27.87
N THR A 217 7.77 7.80 -28.00
CA THR A 217 8.34 6.52 -27.52
C THR A 217 9.76 6.29 -28.07
N GLU A 218 10.09 6.83 -29.24
CA GLU A 218 11.42 6.79 -29.83
C GLU A 218 12.46 7.59 -29.04
N ASP A 219 12.05 8.67 -28.37
CA ASP A 219 12.94 9.54 -27.62
C ASP A 219 13.11 9.12 -26.16
N SER A 220 12.27 8.23 -25.65
CA SER A 220 12.30 7.69 -24.27
C SER A 220 12.59 8.74 -23.19
N LYS A 221 12.01 9.93 -23.34
CA LYS A 221 12.26 11.06 -22.45
C LYS A 221 11.29 11.05 -21.30
N LEU A 222 11.78 11.40 -20.11
CA LEU A 222 10.94 11.54 -18.94
C LEU A 222 10.94 12.96 -18.38
N LEU A 223 9.85 13.31 -17.69
CA LEU A 223 9.81 14.34 -16.67
C LEU A 223 10.31 13.69 -15.37
N GLY A 224 11.57 13.91 -15.01
CA GLY A 224 12.21 13.21 -13.89
C GLY A 224 12.71 14.13 -12.80
N MET A 225 12.74 13.60 -11.56
CA MET A 225 13.25 14.32 -10.40
C MET A 225 14.74 14.07 -10.21
N CYS A 226 15.49 15.15 -10.03
CA CYS A 226 16.95 15.13 -9.87
C CYS A 226 17.39 16.06 -8.74
N ASP A 227 18.66 15.94 -8.34
CA ASP A 227 19.34 17.00 -7.62
C ASP A 227 19.57 18.22 -8.53
N LYS A 228 20.15 19.26 -7.98
CA LYS A 228 20.46 20.52 -8.69
C LYS A 228 21.45 20.31 -9.84
N GLU A 229 22.32 19.35 -9.74
CA GLU A 229 23.33 18.98 -10.73
C GLU A 229 22.75 18.10 -11.85
N GLY A 230 21.51 17.64 -11.72
CA GLY A 230 20.82 16.77 -12.69
C GLY A 230 21.05 15.28 -12.45
N GLN A 231 21.50 14.90 -11.25
CA GLN A 231 21.56 13.49 -10.87
C GLN A 231 20.15 12.99 -10.56
N TRP A 232 19.72 11.94 -11.25
CA TRP A 232 18.37 11.40 -11.13
C TRP A 232 18.14 10.71 -9.78
N TYR A 233 17.03 11.06 -9.13
CA TYR A 233 16.60 10.48 -7.84
C TYR A 233 15.79 9.19 -7.97
N GLY A 234 15.57 8.71 -9.20
CA GLY A 234 14.85 7.46 -9.40
C GLY A 234 13.35 7.61 -9.61
N TYR A 235 12.85 8.81 -9.90
CA TYR A 235 11.45 9.09 -10.21
C TYR A 235 11.32 9.83 -11.52
N GLY A 236 10.32 9.45 -12.34
CA GLY A 236 10.02 10.20 -13.55
C GLY A 236 8.87 9.62 -14.34
N ASP A 237 8.01 10.51 -14.84
CA ASP A 237 6.90 10.16 -15.70
C ASP A 237 7.30 10.22 -17.16
N TYR A 238 6.95 9.20 -17.95
CA TYR A 238 7.10 9.21 -19.39
C TYR A 238 5.77 9.21 -20.14
N VAL A 239 4.68 8.90 -19.45
CA VAL A 239 3.29 9.09 -19.89
C VAL A 239 2.51 9.77 -18.79
N SER A 240 1.82 10.85 -19.10
CA SER A 240 0.90 11.52 -18.16
C SER A 240 -0.29 12.06 -18.94
N LEU A 241 -1.48 11.61 -18.54
CA LEU A 241 -2.76 11.98 -19.13
C LEU A 241 -3.68 12.48 -18.03
N TYR A 242 -4.24 13.66 -18.22
CA TYR A 242 -5.27 14.29 -17.38
C TYR A 242 -6.57 14.30 -18.18
N GLU A 243 -7.62 13.70 -17.66
CA GLU A 243 -8.94 13.67 -18.27
C GLU A 243 -9.94 14.30 -17.31
N LYS A 244 -10.73 15.25 -17.78
CA LYS A 244 -11.77 15.87 -16.96
C LYS A 244 -12.73 14.81 -16.45
N PHE A 245 -13.00 14.84 -15.15
CA PHE A 245 -13.80 13.83 -14.48
C PHE A 245 -14.95 14.49 -13.72
N ASP A 246 -16.13 14.43 -14.32
CA ASP A 246 -17.35 15.06 -13.80
C ASP A 246 -18.38 14.02 -13.30
N LYS A 247 -17.98 12.72 -13.19
CA LYS A 247 -18.89 11.67 -12.68
C LYS A 247 -19.21 11.94 -11.21
N GLN A 248 -20.49 11.71 -10.87
CA GLN A 248 -20.94 11.74 -9.48
C GLN A 248 -20.87 10.33 -8.90
N PRO A 249 -20.49 10.16 -7.63
CA PRO A 249 -20.54 8.88 -6.97
C PRO A 249 -21.97 8.36 -6.86
N VAL A 250 -22.12 7.04 -6.89
CA VAL A 250 -23.44 6.43 -6.63
C VAL A 250 -23.85 6.65 -5.18
N ALA A 251 -25.15 6.89 -4.95
CA ALA A 251 -25.68 7.05 -3.60
C ALA A 251 -27.17 6.69 -3.57
N PRO A 252 -27.70 6.19 -2.43
CA PRO A 252 -29.14 6.03 -2.23
C PRO A 252 -29.81 7.39 -2.11
N LYS A 253 -31.12 7.45 -2.37
CA LYS A 253 -31.92 8.67 -2.19
C LYS A 253 -32.07 9.05 -0.72
N ASP A 254 -32.06 8.06 0.16
CA ASP A 254 -32.24 8.26 1.60
C ASP A 254 -31.33 7.31 2.40
N ALA A 255 -30.12 7.76 2.68
CA ALA A 255 -29.13 7.01 3.46
C ALA A 255 -29.55 6.75 4.93
N SER A 256 -30.56 7.49 5.46
CA SER A 256 -31.06 7.28 6.82
C SER A 256 -31.81 5.96 7.02
N LYS A 257 -32.18 5.30 5.92
CA LYS A 257 -32.83 3.98 5.91
C LYS A 257 -31.86 2.81 5.92
N ALA A 258 -30.59 3.07 6.14
CA ALA A 258 -29.59 2.02 6.16
C ALA A 258 -29.84 1.02 7.29
N GLU A 259 -29.84 -0.24 6.94
CA GLU A 259 -29.81 -1.38 7.85
C GLU A 259 -28.37 -1.85 8.00
N THR A 260 -28.08 -2.55 9.10
CA THR A 260 -26.76 -3.08 9.37
C THR A 260 -26.67 -4.52 8.89
N MET A 261 -25.63 -4.83 8.12
CA MET A 261 -25.31 -6.17 7.65
C MET A 261 -23.86 -6.54 7.98
N SER A 262 -23.62 -7.80 8.24
CA SER A 262 -22.26 -8.36 8.20
C SER A 262 -21.84 -8.53 6.75
N LEU A 263 -20.60 -8.17 6.43
CA LEU A 263 -19.89 -8.58 5.23
C LEU A 263 -18.80 -9.54 5.67
N LEU A 264 -18.93 -10.81 5.34
CA LEU A 264 -17.86 -11.81 5.48
C LEU A 264 -17.18 -11.98 4.13
N TYR A 265 -15.86 -12.14 4.14
CA TYR A 265 -15.07 -12.35 2.94
C TYR A 265 -13.78 -13.10 3.26
N THR A 266 -13.15 -13.64 2.25
CA THR A 266 -11.88 -14.35 2.36
C THR A 266 -10.78 -13.48 1.78
N GLU A 267 -9.61 -13.50 2.40
CA GLU A 267 -8.41 -12.90 1.88
C GLU A 267 -7.20 -13.77 2.26
N SER A 268 -6.40 -14.13 1.28
CA SER A 268 -5.24 -15.03 1.47
C SER A 268 -5.59 -16.35 2.17
N GLY A 269 -6.83 -16.81 2.03
CA GLY A 269 -7.35 -18.04 2.66
C GLY A 269 -7.72 -17.89 4.14
N GLN A 270 -7.76 -16.66 4.66
CA GLN A 270 -8.26 -16.33 5.99
C GLN A 270 -9.59 -15.59 5.87
N GLN A 271 -10.53 -15.91 6.76
CA GLN A 271 -11.83 -15.24 6.81
C GLN A 271 -11.74 -13.94 7.61
N TYR A 272 -12.31 -12.90 7.05
CA TYR A 272 -12.48 -11.57 7.65
C TYR A 272 -13.93 -11.18 7.68
N GLY A 273 -14.25 -10.18 8.49
CA GLY A 273 -15.60 -9.64 8.56
C GLY A 273 -15.63 -8.14 8.81
N ARG A 274 -16.64 -7.50 8.30
CA ARG A 274 -16.91 -6.08 8.55
C ARG A 274 -18.40 -5.87 8.73
N VAL A 275 -18.76 -4.95 9.60
CA VAL A 275 -20.13 -4.49 9.72
C VAL A 275 -20.33 -3.32 8.77
N LYS A 276 -21.28 -3.44 7.85
CA LYS A 276 -21.55 -2.46 6.79
C LYS A 276 -23.00 -1.97 6.86
N LYS A 277 -23.24 -0.76 6.34
CA LYS A 277 -24.57 -0.23 6.15
C LYS A 277 -25.08 -0.58 4.76
N VAL A 278 -26.33 -1.02 4.67
CA VAL A 278 -26.97 -1.35 3.40
C VAL A 278 -28.33 -0.65 3.33
N VAL A 279 -28.60 0.06 2.24
CA VAL A 279 -29.90 0.65 1.93
C VAL A 279 -30.56 -0.15 0.83
N ARG A 280 -31.84 -0.51 1.00
CA ARG A 280 -32.67 -1.12 -0.04
C ARG A 280 -33.72 -0.14 -0.52
N GLU A 281 -33.70 0.20 -1.79
CA GLU A 281 -34.69 1.05 -2.47
C GLU A 281 -35.37 0.27 -3.61
N GLY A 282 -36.47 -0.41 -3.29
CA GLY A 282 -37.14 -1.30 -4.24
C GLY A 282 -36.22 -2.52 -4.56
N ASN A 283 -35.78 -2.59 -5.79
CA ASN A 283 -34.87 -3.63 -6.24
C ASN A 283 -33.37 -3.22 -6.11
N ASP A 284 -33.08 -1.96 -5.81
CA ASP A 284 -31.71 -1.48 -5.69
C ASP A 284 -31.17 -1.70 -4.27
N PHE A 285 -29.97 -2.23 -4.18
CA PHE A 285 -29.16 -2.36 -2.97
C PHE A 285 -28.01 -1.39 -3.03
N TYR A 286 -27.77 -0.63 -1.99
CA TYR A 286 -26.61 0.24 -1.85
C TYR A 286 -25.81 -0.21 -0.64
N VAL A 287 -24.55 -0.57 -0.83
CA VAL A 287 -23.62 -0.99 0.23
C VAL A 287 -22.64 0.14 0.51
N ALA A 288 -22.58 0.58 1.78
CA ALA A 288 -21.69 1.65 2.21
C ALA A 288 -20.36 1.16 2.76
N GLY A 289 -19.35 2.03 2.64
CA GLY A 289 -18.09 1.89 3.38
C GLY A 289 -17.27 0.66 2.99
N LEU A 290 -17.30 0.27 1.71
CA LEU A 290 -16.40 -0.77 1.21
C LEU A 290 -14.93 -0.27 1.20
N ASN A 291 -14.71 1.04 1.20
CA ASN A 291 -13.46 1.66 1.58
C ASN A 291 -13.58 2.17 3.02
N ASP A 292 -12.80 1.64 3.94
CA ASP A 292 -12.88 2.00 5.36
C ASP A 292 -12.50 3.48 5.63
N ALA A 293 -11.65 4.07 4.77
CA ALA A 293 -11.34 5.51 4.82
C ALA A 293 -12.50 6.39 4.32
N MET A 294 -13.48 5.80 3.62
CA MET A 294 -14.63 6.50 3.06
C MET A 294 -15.95 5.81 3.45
N PRO A 295 -16.34 5.84 4.72
CA PRO A 295 -17.47 5.05 5.26
C PRO A 295 -18.84 5.43 4.69
N ASP A 296 -18.97 6.60 4.08
CA ASP A 296 -20.22 7.13 3.53
C ASP A 296 -20.30 7.03 1.99
N THR A 297 -19.36 6.31 1.35
CA THR A 297 -19.41 6.02 -0.08
C THR A 297 -20.11 4.68 -0.36
N TRP A 298 -20.72 4.54 -1.55
CA TRP A 298 -21.66 3.48 -1.85
C TRP A 298 -21.28 2.74 -3.13
N ALA A 299 -21.58 1.44 -3.15
CA ALA A 299 -21.69 0.64 -4.37
C ALA A 299 -23.15 0.20 -4.53
N LYS A 300 -23.65 0.13 -5.79
CA LYS A 300 -25.02 -0.19 -6.12
C LYS A 300 -25.13 -1.55 -6.79
N GLY A 301 -26.01 -2.41 -6.25
CA GLY A 301 -26.48 -3.63 -6.88
C GLY A 301 -27.97 -3.56 -7.20
N THR A 302 -28.44 -4.38 -8.14
CA THR A 302 -29.85 -4.48 -8.52
C THR A 302 -30.33 -5.93 -8.40
N LEU A 303 -31.44 -6.14 -7.70
CA LEU A 303 -32.08 -7.44 -7.52
C LEU A 303 -32.99 -7.76 -8.70
N GLU A 304 -32.74 -8.89 -9.37
CA GLU A 304 -33.59 -9.48 -10.39
C GLU A 304 -33.81 -10.95 -10.05
N GLY A 305 -35.07 -11.30 -9.71
CA GLY A 305 -35.39 -12.64 -9.23
C GLY A 305 -34.68 -12.96 -7.90
N ASP A 306 -33.80 -13.96 -7.92
CA ASP A 306 -32.99 -14.40 -6.79
C ASP A 306 -31.50 -13.98 -6.92
N LYS A 307 -31.22 -12.98 -7.74
CA LYS A 307 -29.84 -12.50 -7.98
C LYS A 307 -29.73 -11.01 -7.71
N VAL A 308 -28.68 -10.61 -6.96
CA VAL A 308 -28.25 -9.21 -6.86
C VAL A 308 -27.00 -9.02 -7.71
N THR A 309 -27.08 -8.13 -8.69
CA THR A 309 -25.99 -7.86 -9.64
C THR A 309 -25.40 -6.47 -9.36
N PHE A 310 -24.09 -6.41 -9.15
CA PHE A 310 -23.32 -5.17 -9.10
C PHE A 310 -22.53 -5.05 -10.39
N GLU A 311 -22.79 -3.99 -11.15
CA GLU A 311 -22.01 -3.66 -12.35
C GLU A 311 -20.62 -3.13 -11.96
N GLY A 312 -19.65 -3.27 -12.85
CA GLY A 312 -18.31 -2.70 -12.70
C GLY A 312 -18.24 -1.19 -12.98
N HIS A 313 -17.06 -0.61 -12.80
CA HIS A 313 -16.76 0.80 -13.08
C HIS A 313 -17.68 1.79 -12.34
N GLN A 314 -18.17 1.40 -11.15
CA GLN A 314 -18.96 2.30 -10.32
C GLN A 314 -18.05 3.26 -9.56
N TYR A 315 -18.14 4.54 -9.88
CA TYR A 315 -17.43 5.56 -9.12
C TYR A 315 -18.02 5.69 -7.72
N MET A 316 -17.20 5.38 -6.71
CA MET A 316 -17.60 5.44 -5.30
C MET A 316 -17.33 6.81 -4.67
N GLY A 317 -16.24 7.47 -5.06
CA GLY A 317 -15.84 8.75 -4.51
C GLY A 317 -14.34 9.02 -4.64
N PHE A 318 -13.94 10.19 -4.17
CA PHE A 318 -12.54 10.59 -4.12
C PHE A 318 -12.01 10.43 -2.68
N ASP A 319 -11.00 9.59 -2.52
CA ASP A 319 -10.31 9.39 -1.25
C ASP A 319 -9.28 10.51 -1.04
N THR A 320 -9.48 11.31 0.00
CA THR A 320 -8.60 12.43 0.32
C THR A 320 -7.31 12.01 1.02
N LEU A 321 -7.26 10.80 1.58
CA LEU A 321 -6.04 10.25 2.18
C LEU A 321 -5.07 9.78 1.10
N THR A 322 -5.58 8.97 0.16
CA THR A 322 -4.79 8.42 -0.94
C THR A 322 -4.71 9.33 -2.15
N LEU A 323 -5.48 10.45 -2.15
CA LEU A 323 -5.64 11.37 -3.27
C LEU A 323 -6.07 10.68 -4.57
N ALA A 324 -6.93 9.67 -4.44
CA ALA A 324 -7.32 8.78 -5.51
C ALA A 324 -8.84 8.73 -5.76
N TYR A 325 -9.21 8.59 -7.03
CA TYR A 325 -10.57 8.23 -7.42
C TYR A 325 -10.77 6.74 -7.20
N THR A 326 -11.80 6.37 -6.44
CA THR A 326 -12.08 4.97 -6.06
C THR A 326 -13.31 4.42 -6.77
N PHE A 327 -13.21 3.15 -7.16
CA PHE A 327 -14.22 2.45 -7.92
C PHE A 327 -14.52 1.09 -7.32
N PHE A 328 -15.76 0.65 -7.47
CA PHE A 328 -16.14 -0.75 -7.26
C PHE A 328 -15.89 -1.51 -8.57
N GLU A 329 -15.10 -2.57 -8.51
CA GLU A 329 -14.68 -3.34 -9.69
C GLU A 329 -14.80 -4.85 -9.45
N PRO A 330 -15.67 -5.54 -10.17
CA PRO A 330 -15.66 -6.99 -10.23
C PRO A 330 -14.39 -7.51 -10.89
N ILE A 331 -13.80 -8.56 -10.32
CA ILE A 331 -12.50 -9.08 -10.72
C ILE A 331 -12.60 -10.55 -11.15
N GLY A 332 -12.00 -10.83 -12.27
CA GLY A 332 -11.62 -12.16 -12.70
C GLY A 332 -10.12 -12.30 -12.80
N HIS A 333 -9.66 -13.49 -13.10
CA HIS A 333 -8.24 -13.78 -13.29
C HIS A 333 -8.03 -14.48 -14.64
N GLN A 334 -6.90 -14.15 -15.30
CA GLN A 334 -6.48 -14.83 -16.50
C GLN A 334 -5.03 -15.27 -16.37
N PRO A 335 -4.67 -16.50 -16.81
CA PRO A 335 -3.28 -16.91 -16.82
C PRO A 335 -2.51 -16.09 -17.86
N THR A 336 -1.51 -15.34 -17.41
CA THR A 336 -0.65 -14.53 -18.28
C THR A 336 0.78 -15.02 -18.16
N TRP A 337 1.44 -15.24 -19.30
CA TRP A 337 2.83 -15.65 -19.34
C TRP A 337 3.74 -14.48 -19.02
N TYR A 338 4.57 -14.66 -18.02
CA TYR A 338 5.63 -13.74 -17.67
C TYR A 338 6.97 -14.27 -18.20
N ASP A 339 7.59 -13.52 -19.10
CA ASP A 339 8.89 -13.86 -19.70
C ASP A 339 10.02 -13.16 -18.91
N TYR A 340 10.94 -13.92 -18.37
CA TYR A 340 12.10 -13.39 -17.63
C TYR A 340 13.19 -12.79 -18.54
N GLY A 341 13.02 -12.83 -19.87
CA GLY A 341 13.95 -12.26 -20.84
C GLY A 341 15.20 -13.11 -21.10
N ASP A 342 15.30 -14.29 -20.50
CA ASP A 342 16.37 -15.27 -20.70
C ASP A 342 15.88 -16.54 -21.43
N GLY A 343 14.66 -16.50 -21.96
CA GLY A 343 13.99 -17.64 -22.59
C GLY A 343 13.24 -18.54 -21.61
N THR A 344 13.22 -18.18 -20.33
CA THR A 344 12.40 -18.82 -19.29
C THR A 344 11.28 -17.88 -18.85
N GLY A 345 10.26 -18.41 -18.20
CA GLY A 345 9.14 -17.62 -17.69
C GLY A 345 8.20 -18.49 -16.86
N GLU A 346 7.17 -17.87 -16.31
CA GLU A 346 6.11 -18.56 -15.59
C GLU A 346 4.73 -17.97 -15.90
N TYR A 347 3.69 -18.76 -15.67
CA TYR A 347 2.33 -18.25 -15.70
C TYR A 347 1.97 -17.70 -14.34
N TYR A 348 1.38 -16.51 -14.33
CA TYR A 348 0.75 -15.91 -13.15
C TYR A 348 -0.70 -15.58 -13.47
N ASP A 349 -1.54 -15.58 -12.45
CA ASP A 349 -2.93 -15.19 -12.57
C ASP A 349 -3.03 -13.66 -12.54
N GLU A 350 -3.20 -13.05 -13.72
CA GLU A 350 -3.34 -11.61 -13.87
C GLU A 350 -4.79 -11.21 -13.56
N PRO A 351 -5.03 -10.29 -12.61
CA PRO A 351 -6.38 -9.78 -12.36
C PRO A 351 -6.86 -8.97 -13.57
N ILE A 352 -8.13 -9.16 -13.92
CA ILE A 352 -8.82 -8.43 -14.99
C ILE A 352 -10.17 -7.92 -14.49
N PHE A 353 -10.62 -6.79 -15.03
CA PHE A 353 -11.98 -6.33 -14.77
C PHE A 353 -13.01 -7.23 -15.46
N LEU A 354 -14.09 -7.51 -14.74
CA LEU A 354 -15.31 -8.10 -15.26
C LEU A 354 -16.39 -7.01 -15.36
N ASP A 355 -17.35 -7.22 -16.24
CA ASP A 355 -18.47 -6.27 -16.38
C ASP A 355 -19.31 -6.20 -15.10
N LYS A 356 -19.46 -7.33 -14.39
CA LYS A 356 -20.32 -7.44 -13.20
C LYS A 356 -19.93 -8.59 -12.29
N ILE A 357 -20.36 -8.48 -11.03
CA ILE A 357 -20.41 -9.60 -10.07
C ILE A 357 -21.87 -9.91 -9.70
N VAL A 358 -22.20 -11.20 -9.57
CA VAL A 358 -23.54 -11.67 -9.25
C VAL A 358 -23.55 -12.37 -7.90
N PHE A 359 -24.48 -12.01 -7.06
CA PHE A 359 -24.71 -12.61 -5.75
C PHE A 359 -26.02 -13.41 -5.75
N ASP A 360 -26.01 -14.58 -5.14
CA ASP A 360 -27.21 -15.36 -4.83
C ASP A 360 -27.96 -14.73 -3.65
N TYR A 361 -29.21 -14.33 -3.86
CA TYR A 361 -30.05 -13.69 -2.86
C TYR A 361 -31.04 -14.68 -2.24
N ASP A 362 -31.01 -14.79 -0.92
CA ASP A 362 -32.02 -15.53 -0.16
C ASP A 362 -33.07 -14.57 0.41
N ALA A 363 -34.25 -14.59 -0.17
CA ALA A 363 -35.35 -13.74 0.26
C ALA A 363 -35.91 -14.10 1.66
N ALA A 364 -35.67 -15.32 2.17
CA ALA A 364 -36.12 -15.74 3.49
C ALA A 364 -35.29 -15.11 4.61
N THR A 365 -33.97 -14.97 4.38
CA THR A 365 -33.02 -14.43 5.35
C THR A 365 -32.63 -12.98 5.04
N GLY A 366 -32.80 -12.50 3.80
CA GLY A 366 -32.32 -11.22 3.33
C GLY A 366 -30.81 -11.19 3.07
N SER A 367 -30.15 -12.36 3.06
CA SER A 367 -28.73 -12.49 2.80
C SER A 367 -28.41 -12.62 1.31
N PHE A 368 -27.20 -12.25 0.91
CA PHE A 368 -26.72 -12.48 -0.45
C PHE A 368 -25.21 -12.77 -0.45
N LYS A 369 -24.77 -13.68 -1.31
CA LYS A 369 -23.38 -14.13 -1.40
C LYS A 369 -22.93 -14.39 -2.82
N SER A 370 -21.62 -14.30 -3.05
CA SER A 370 -20.98 -14.62 -4.33
C SER A 370 -19.73 -15.46 -4.08
N ASP A 371 -19.44 -16.37 -5.03
CA ASP A 371 -18.18 -17.13 -5.07
C ASP A 371 -17.11 -16.42 -5.93
N SER A 372 -17.33 -15.15 -6.26
CA SER A 372 -16.46 -14.31 -7.10
C SER A 372 -15.82 -13.22 -6.27
N THR A 373 -14.91 -12.46 -6.88
CA THR A 373 -14.14 -11.41 -6.23
C THR A 373 -14.56 -10.03 -6.73
N PHE A 374 -14.49 -9.02 -5.85
CA PHE A 374 -14.48 -7.64 -6.26
C PHE A 374 -13.40 -6.84 -5.51
N TYR A 375 -12.95 -5.76 -6.13
CA TYR A 375 -12.04 -4.79 -5.53
C TYR A 375 -12.75 -3.47 -5.24
N VAL A 376 -12.33 -2.80 -4.18
CA VAL A 376 -12.30 -1.35 -4.17
C VAL A 376 -10.99 -0.96 -4.83
N ASN A 377 -11.09 -0.35 -6.00
CA ASN A 377 -9.96 -0.14 -6.89
C ASN A 377 -9.60 1.35 -6.99
N GLN A 378 -8.33 1.64 -7.02
CA GLN A 378 -7.85 2.97 -7.40
C GLN A 378 -7.87 3.07 -8.92
N GLY A 379 -8.69 3.99 -9.43
CA GLY A 379 -8.89 4.13 -10.87
C GLY A 379 -9.80 3.07 -11.47
N TYR A 380 -10.00 3.14 -12.79
CA TYR A 380 -10.87 2.21 -13.52
C TYR A 380 -10.28 1.71 -14.85
N LYS A 381 -9.01 2.02 -15.14
CA LYS A 381 -8.39 1.62 -16.40
C LYS A 381 -7.66 0.28 -16.28
N LYS A 382 -7.29 -0.09 -15.06
CA LYS A 382 -6.63 -1.36 -14.75
C LYS A 382 -6.86 -1.75 -13.29
N PRO A 383 -6.76 -3.05 -12.98
CA PRO A 383 -6.77 -3.50 -11.59
C PRO A 383 -5.61 -2.88 -10.79
N ASN A 384 -5.98 -2.18 -9.72
CA ASN A 384 -5.09 -1.58 -8.74
C ASN A 384 -5.85 -1.53 -7.41
N GLN A 385 -5.89 -2.67 -6.73
CA GLN A 385 -6.73 -2.89 -5.55
C GLN A 385 -6.32 -1.99 -4.39
N LEU A 386 -7.30 -1.39 -3.73
CA LEU A 386 -7.20 -0.81 -2.39
C LEU A 386 -7.68 -1.82 -1.35
N TYR A 387 -8.76 -2.53 -1.66
CA TYR A 387 -9.32 -3.61 -0.84
C TYR A 387 -9.77 -4.76 -1.75
N THR A 388 -9.59 -5.98 -1.27
CA THR A 388 -10.01 -7.22 -1.92
C THR A 388 -11.11 -7.89 -1.10
N TYR A 389 -12.16 -8.32 -1.77
CA TYR A 389 -13.26 -9.05 -1.17
C TYR A 389 -13.50 -10.33 -1.98
N ASP A 390 -12.87 -11.44 -1.54
CA ASP A 390 -13.06 -12.75 -2.14
C ASP A 390 -14.24 -13.45 -1.47
N GLU A 391 -15.09 -14.11 -2.27
CA GLU A 391 -16.24 -14.86 -1.80
C GLU A 391 -17.15 -14.06 -0.83
N PRO A 392 -17.51 -12.81 -1.17
CA PRO A 392 -18.21 -11.92 -0.25
C PRO A 392 -19.62 -12.42 0.07
N ALA A 393 -19.98 -12.40 1.36
CA ALA A 393 -21.29 -12.78 1.84
C ALA A 393 -21.86 -11.71 2.79
N PHE A 394 -23.06 -11.24 2.48
CA PHE A 394 -23.80 -10.27 3.29
C PHE A 394 -24.96 -10.94 4.00
N ALA A 395 -25.15 -10.66 5.28
CA ALA A 395 -26.28 -11.12 6.06
C ALA A 395 -26.75 -10.05 7.06
N PRO A 396 -28.06 -9.97 7.39
CA PRO A 396 -28.54 -9.07 8.43
C PRO A 396 -27.74 -9.27 9.73
N TRP A 397 -27.31 -8.18 10.33
CA TRP A 397 -26.49 -8.21 11.54
C TRP A 397 -27.08 -7.28 12.61
N THR A 398 -27.03 -7.74 13.84
CA THR A 398 -27.47 -6.97 15.00
C THR A 398 -26.41 -7.01 16.07
N GLU A 399 -26.06 -5.85 16.60
CA GLU A 399 -25.08 -5.73 17.68
C GLU A 399 -25.55 -6.47 18.93
N LYS A 400 -24.65 -7.23 19.53
CA LYS A 400 -24.84 -7.95 20.79
C LYS A 400 -23.63 -7.78 21.68
N ALA A 401 -23.83 -7.87 22.98
CA ALA A 401 -22.73 -7.99 23.93
C ALA A 401 -22.02 -9.33 23.72
N ALA A 402 -20.72 -9.28 23.47
CA ALA A 402 -19.93 -10.43 23.10
C ALA A 402 -18.53 -10.37 23.71
N THR A 403 -17.94 -11.53 24.03
CA THR A 403 -16.56 -11.61 24.50
C THR A 403 -15.64 -11.78 23.31
N PRO A 404 -14.71 -10.86 23.04
CA PRO A 404 -13.76 -11.01 21.93
C PRO A 404 -12.98 -12.31 22.05
N MET A 405 -12.65 -12.92 20.93
CA MET A 405 -11.69 -14.04 20.90
C MET A 405 -10.33 -13.54 21.39
N GLU A 406 -9.64 -14.34 22.20
CA GLU A 406 -8.27 -14.01 22.60
C GLU A 406 -7.34 -14.05 21.38
N VAL A 407 -6.29 -13.25 21.41
CA VAL A 407 -5.24 -13.29 20.38
C VAL A 407 -4.42 -14.57 20.61
N GLY A 408 -4.38 -15.48 19.64
CA GLY A 408 -3.57 -16.70 19.78
C GLY A 408 -2.09 -16.40 19.96
N GLU A 409 -1.37 -17.22 20.74
CA GLU A 409 0.08 -17.02 20.95
C GLU A 409 0.87 -16.96 19.63
N GLU A 410 0.43 -17.70 18.61
CA GLU A 410 1.04 -17.68 17.27
C GLU A 410 0.79 -16.37 16.51
N ASN A 411 -0.12 -15.55 16.97
CA ASN A 411 -0.54 -14.27 16.39
C ASN A 411 -0.01 -13.08 17.19
N VAL A 412 0.86 -13.31 18.17
CA VAL A 412 1.54 -12.26 18.93
C VAL A 412 3.04 -12.47 18.83
N SER A 413 3.78 -11.40 18.57
CA SER A 413 5.24 -11.41 18.60
C SER A 413 5.75 -10.09 19.12
N TYR A 414 6.89 -10.12 19.77
CA TYR A 414 7.56 -8.91 20.23
C TYR A 414 9.01 -8.92 19.75
N TYR A 415 9.41 -7.84 19.09
CA TYR A 415 10.81 -7.54 18.81
C TYR A 415 11.33 -6.70 19.98
N PRO A 416 12.34 -7.18 20.75
CA PRO A 416 12.80 -6.52 21.96
C PRO A 416 13.28 -5.10 21.72
N TYR A 417 13.26 -4.29 22.81
CA TYR A 417 13.76 -2.93 22.81
C TYR A 417 15.21 -2.87 22.32
N ASN A 418 15.48 -1.96 21.41
CA ASN A 418 16.78 -1.74 20.82
C ASN A 418 17.26 -0.33 21.13
N ASP A 419 18.39 -0.20 21.82
CA ASP A 419 18.98 1.09 22.24
C ASP A 419 19.27 2.05 21.07
N MET A 420 19.56 1.52 19.87
CA MET A 420 19.81 2.35 18.70
C MET A 420 18.55 2.96 18.11
N ASP A 421 17.42 2.27 18.24
CA ASP A 421 16.12 2.69 17.70
C ASP A 421 15.29 3.39 18.77
N GLY A 422 15.54 3.10 20.06
CA GLY A 422 14.83 3.65 21.21
C GLY A 422 13.44 3.04 21.44
N TYR A 423 13.13 1.90 20.83
CA TYR A 423 11.86 1.20 21.01
C TYR A 423 11.95 -0.31 20.70
N GLY A 424 11.00 -1.08 21.21
CA GLY A 424 10.65 -2.42 20.75
C GLY A 424 9.40 -2.38 19.88
N ILE A 425 9.05 -3.48 19.22
CA ILE A 425 7.86 -3.58 18.37
C ILE A 425 7.00 -4.78 18.79
N LEU A 426 5.80 -4.49 19.29
CA LEU A 426 4.76 -5.48 19.48
C LEU A 426 3.95 -5.63 18.18
N THR A 427 3.88 -6.86 17.65
CA THR A 427 3.02 -7.19 16.50
C THR A 427 1.99 -8.23 16.93
N PHE A 428 0.72 -7.99 16.64
CA PHE A 428 -0.32 -8.96 16.90
C PHE A 428 -1.45 -8.89 15.87
N ILE A 429 -2.12 -10.04 15.66
CA ILE A 429 -3.24 -10.19 14.73
C ILE A 429 -4.51 -10.47 15.54
N PRO A 430 -5.34 -9.46 15.83
CA PRO A 430 -6.58 -9.64 16.57
C PRO A 430 -7.67 -10.27 15.70
N SER A 431 -8.58 -10.99 16.32
CA SER A 431 -9.77 -11.52 15.65
C SER A 431 -10.89 -10.48 15.65
N GLU A 432 -11.61 -10.40 14.55
CA GLU A 432 -12.83 -9.61 14.39
C GLU A 432 -14.08 -10.39 14.82
N PHE A 433 -13.88 -11.57 15.41
CA PHE A 433 -14.95 -12.46 15.86
C PHE A 433 -14.89 -12.64 17.38
N ASP A 434 -16.07 -12.93 17.95
CA ASP A 434 -16.15 -13.34 19.35
C ASP A 434 -15.74 -14.82 19.54
N ALA A 435 -15.70 -15.29 20.79
CA ALA A 435 -15.34 -16.66 21.13
C ALA A 435 -16.32 -17.72 20.55
N ASP A 436 -17.51 -17.32 20.17
CA ASP A 436 -18.54 -18.18 19.54
C ASP A 436 -18.51 -18.09 17.99
N GLY A 437 -17.60 -17.28 17.42
CA GLY A 437 -17.42 -17.10 15.98
C GLY A 437 -18.38 -16.09 15.35
N ASN A 438 -19.06 -15.23 16.13
CA ASN A 438 -19.90 -14.18 15.61
C ASN A 438 -19.07 -12.93 15.34
N LEU A 439 -19.37 -12.22 14.25
CA LEU A 439 -18.72 -10.99 13.87
C LEU A 439 -18.96 -9.86 14.90
N LEU A 440 -17.90 -9.18 15.28
CA LEU A 440 -17.89 -7.96 16.10
C LEU A 440 -17.84 -6.72 15.21
N ASP A 441 -18.48 -5.62 15.65
CA ASP A 441 -18.24 -4.32 15.01
C ASP A 441 -16.88 -3.77 15.48
N THR A 442 -15.92 -3.69 14.57
CA THR A 442 -14.57 -3.20 14.84
C THR A 442 -14.53 -1.77 15.37
N LYS A 443 -15.59 -0.97 15.19
CA LYS A 443 -15.73 0.36 15.79
C LYS A 443 -15.88 0.31 17.31
N ASN A 444 -16.36 -0.80 17.86
CA ASN A 444 -16.54 -1.04 19.28
C ASN A 444 -15.47 -1.99 19.85
N LEU A 445 -14.46 -2.34 19.03
CA LEU A 445 -13.34 -3.18 19.42
C LEU A 445 -12.14 -2.31 19.81
N TYR A 446 -11.50 -2.65 20.92
CA TYR A 446 -10.34 -1.96 21.50
C TYR A 446 -9.33 -3.00 21.95
N TYR A 447 -8.12 -2.58 22.24
CA TYR A 447 -7.11 -3.41 22.88
C TYR A 447 -6.37 -2.65 24.01
N THR A 448 -5.84 -3.42 24.95
CA THR A 448 -4.91 -2.97 25.97
C THR A 448 -3.63 -3.78 25.83
N VAL A 449 -2.49 -3.11 25.91
CA VAL A 449 -1.17 -3.74 26.04
C VAL A 449 -0.80 -3.80 27.52
N TYR A 450 -0.21 -4.91 27.95
CA TYR A 450 0.29 -5.13 29.30
C TYR A 450 1.81 -5.26 29.26
N LEU A 451 2.50 -4.57 30.14
CA LEU A 451 3.93 -4.71 30.38
C LEU A 451 4.10 -5.28 31.80
N ASP A 452 4.69 -6.47 31.92
CA ASP A 452 4.88 -7.18 33.21
C ASP A 452 3.61 -7.21 34.08
N ASP A 453 2.48 -7.64 33.47
CA ASP A 453 1.14 -7.72 34.05
C ASP A 453 0.42 -6.39 34.36
N GLU A 454 1.05 -5.23 34.16
CA GLU A 454 0.41 -3.94 34.35
C GLU A 454 -0.05 -3.31 33.01
N PRO A 455 -1.25 -2.71 32.95
CA PRO A 455 -1.71 -2.02 31.75
C PRO A 455 -0.79 -0.86 31.36
N MET A 456 -0.30 -0.89 30.13
CA MET A 456 0.49 0.20 29.58
C MET A 456 -0.36 1.47 29.41
N ILE A 457 0.18 2.61 29.79
CA ILE A 457 -0.40 3.92 29.52
C ILE A 457 0.22 4.42 28.20
N PHE A 458 -0.62 4.64 27.20
CA PHE A 458 -0.25 5.31 25.96
C PHE A 458 -0.37 6.81 26.18
N ASP A 459 0.73 7.53 26.18
CA ASP A 459 0.75 8.97 26.38
C ASP A 459 0.81 9.73 25.03
N THR A 460 0.52 11.03 25.07
CA THR A 460 0.47 11.88 23.88
C THR A 460 1.84 12.35 23.40
N GLN A 461 2.91 12.09 24.13
CA GLN A 461 4.28 12.42 23.73
C GLN A 461 4.81 11.33 22.79
N ASP A 462 4.64 10.06 23.18
CA ASP A 462 5.07 8.90 22.40
C ASP A 462 4.06 8.56 21.29
N TYR A 463 2.78 8.92 21.49
CA TYR A 463 1.70 8.66 20.51
C TYR A 463 0.92 9.95 20.21
N PRO A 464 1.49 10.85 19.39
CA PRO A 464 0.98 12.22 19.23
C PRO A 464 -0.40 12.34 18.56
N SER A 465 -0.89 11.29 17.92
CA SER A 465 -2.25 11.26 17.38
C SER A 465 -3.33 11.01 18.43
N LEU A 466 -2.97 10.64 19.66
CA LEU A 466 -3.89 10.53 20.78
C LEU A 466 -4.30 11.93 21.27
N LYS A 467 -5.55 12.04 21.71
CA LYS A 467 -6.09 13.29 22.30
C LYS A 467 -5.77 13.43 23.78
N GLU A 468 -5.62 12.30 24.47
CA GLU A 468 -5.36 12.18 25.90
C GLU A 468 -4.69 10.84 26.19
N GLU A 469 -4.05 10.73 27.34
CA GLU A 469 -3.49 9.48 27.82
C GLU A 469 -4.58 8.42 27.98
N THR A 470 -4.30 7.18 27.58
CA THR A 470 -5.26 6.08 27.66
C THR A 470 -4.56 4.74 27.83
N THR A 471 -5.26 3.75 28.38
CA THR A 471 -4.83 2.35 28.40
C THR A 471 -5.55 1.51 27.35
N GLU A 472 -6.57 2.05 26.67
CA GLU A 472 -7.41 1.34 25.72
C GLU A 472 -7.36 2.03 24.37
N ILE A 473 -6.76 1.37 23.39
CA ILE A 473 -6.63 1.89 22.02
C ILE A 473 -7.74 1.31 21.14
N PRO A 474 -8.46 2.14 20.34
CA PRO A 474 -9.41 1.63 19.36
C PRO A 474 -8.72 0.73 18.33
N TYR A 475 -9.36 -0.36 17.93
CA TYR A 475 -8.82 -1.36 16.99
C TYR A 475 -8.28 -0.78 15.67
N LEU A 476 -8.99 0.20 15.10
CA LEU A 476 -8.61 0.86 13.84
C LEU A 476 -7.83 2.17 14.04
N PHE A 477 -7.36 2.43 15.27
CA PHE A 477 -6.53 3.62 15.52
C PHE A 477 -5.18 3.47 14.84
N ASN A 478 -4.75 4.54 14.21
CA ASN A 478 -3.44 4.63 13.54
C ASN A 478 -2.73 5.89 14.03
N ASP A 479 -1.49 5.77 14.43
CA ASP A 479 -0.61 6.85 14.81
C ASP A 479 0.63 6.87 13.92
N GLN A 480 0.40 7.08 12.64
CA GLN A 480 1.36 7.25 11.54
C GLN A 480 2.63 6.39 11.61
N GLU A 481 3.43 6.52 12.70
CA GLU A 481 4.70 5.84 12.86
C GLU A 481 4.73 4.85 14.03
N ASN A 482 3.88 5.05 15.06
CA ASN A 482 4.01 4.36 16.34
C ASN A 482 2.93 3.31 16.60
N ILE A 483 1.76 3.45 15.97
CA ILE A 483 0.71 2.43 15.94
C ILE A 483 0.24 2.30 14.49
N ILE A 484 0.53 1.17 13.86
CA ILE A 484 0.20 0.92 12.45
C ILE A 484 -0.65 -0.34 12.33
N TYR A 485 -1.86 -0.21 11.80
CA TYR A 485 -2.65 -1.33 11.33
C TYR A 485 -2.30 -1.61 9.87
N TYR A 486 -1.76 -2.81 9.60
CA TYR A 486 -1.36 -3.20 8.25
C TYR A 486 -1.61 -4.69 8.02
N ALA A 487 -2.30 -5.04 6.95
CA ALA A 487 -2.57 -6.43 6.52
C ALA A 487 -3.17 -7.31 7.63
N GLY A 488 -4.10 -6.77 8.42
CA GLY A 488 -4.73 -7.47 9.54
C GLY A 488 -3.91 -7.49 10.82
N ALA A 489 -2.65 -7.04 10.81
CA ALA A 489 -1.78 -6.96 11.96
C ALA A 489 -1.69 -5.55 12.52
N LEU A 490 -1.65 -5.43 13.82
CA LEU A 490 -1.32 -4.21 14.54
C LEU A 490 0.15 -4.27 14.94
N ASN A 491 0.89 -3.21 14.60
CA ASN A 491 2.28 -2.99 14.99
C ASN A 491 2.32 -1.79 15.93
N VAL A 492 2.79 -1.99 17.15
CA VAL A 492 2.85 -0.97 18.20
C VAL A 492 4.30 -0.83 18.65
N LYS A 493 4.87 0.37 18.52
CA LYS A 493 6.18 0.66 19.11
C LYS A 493 6.03 0.78 20.63
N ILE A 494 6.93 0.18 21.35
CA ILE A 494 6.98 0.19 22.83
C ILE A 494 8.27 0.90 23.26
N PHE A 495 8.13 2.07 23.87
CA PHE A 495 9.25 2.94 24.28
C PHE A 495 9.75 2.63 25.71
N VAL A 496 9.44 1.46 26.24
CA VAL A 496 9.81 1.00 27.58
C VAL A 496 10.87 -0.08 27.49
N GLU A 497 11.99 0.13 28.19
CA GLU A 497 13.11 -0.80 28.31
C GLU A 497 12.94 -1.75 29.51
N GLY A 498 13.53 -2.94 29.42
CA GLY A 498 13.71 -3.85 30.57
C GLY A 498 12.45 -4.58 31.01
N ILE A 499 11.46 -4.76 30.13
CA ILE A 499 10.25 -5.56 30.37
C ILE A 499 10.56 -7.05 30.22
N ASP A 500 9.95 -7.90 31.05
CA ASP A 500 10.08 -9.35 31.02
C ASP A 500 9.02 -10.02 30.16
N SER A 501 7.81 -9.47 30.13
CA SER A 501 6.68 -9.99 29.37
C SER A 501 5.84 -8.89 28.79
N ILE A 502 5.21 -9.16 27.65
CA ILE A 502 4.25 -8.25 27.03
C ILE A 502 2.97 -9.00 26.71
N GLY A 503 1.83 -8.41 27.04
CA GLY A 503 0.52 -9.02 26.87
C GLY A 503 -0.44 -8.16 26.06
N VAL A 504 -1.41 -8.79 25.39
CA VAL A 504 -2.49 -8.12 24.65
C VAL A 504 -3.84 -8.65 25.10
N GLN A 505 -4.77 -7.75 25.37
CA GLN A 505 -6.16 -8.04 25.69
C GLN A 505 -7.10 -7.29 24.75
N LEU A 506 -8.05 -7.98 24.14
CA LEU A 506 -9.11 -7.35 23.35
C LEU A 506 -10.30 -6.99 24.24
N ILE A 507 -10.93 -5.86 23.92
CA ILE A 507 -12.06 -5.29 24.66
C ILE A 507 -13.16 -4.94 23.67
N TYR A 508 -14.36 -5.47 23.90
CA TYR A 508 -15.54 -5.12 23.09
C TYR A 508 -16.54 -4.33 23.92
N LYS A 509 -16.97 -3.19 23.37
CA LYS A 509 -17.89 -2.23 24.03
C LYS A 509 -19.25 -2.16 23.32
N GLY A 510 -19.62 -3.23 22.60
CA GLY A 510 -20.88 -3.32 21.87
C GLY A 510 -22.00 -3.98 22.67
N GLY A 511 -23.25 -3.81 22.21
CA GLY A 511 -24.43 -4.41 22.83
C GLY A 511 -24.75 -3.93 24.24
N GLY A 512 -24.24 -2.76 24.64
CA GLY A 512 -24.50 -2.13 25.95
C GLY A 512 -23.68 -2.68 27.12
N GLU A 513 -22.72 -3.57 26.88
CA GLU A 513 -21.82 -4.15 27.88
C GLU A 513 -20.36 -4.02 27.43
N VAL A 514 -19.44 -4.01 28.40
CA VAL A 514 -18.00 -4.09 28.15
C VAL A 514 -17.55 -5.50 28.50
N ARG A 515 -17.03 -6.22 27.51
CA ARG A 515 -16.49 -7.57 27.68
C ARG A 515 -15.05 -7.64 27.17
N LYS A 516 -14.23 -8.43 27.88
CA LYS A 516 -12.78 -8.55 27.62
C LYS A 516 -12.41 -9.99 27.31
N SER A 517 -11.46 -10.21 26.42
CA SER A 517 -10.82 -11.50 26.20
C SER A 517 -9.93 -11.89 27.39
N ALA A 518 -9.38 -13.10 27.40
CA ALA A 518 -8.17 -13.37 28.16
C ALA A 518 -7.00 -12.50 27.64
N ILE A 519 -5.94 -12.39 28.44
CA ILE A 519 -4.71 -11.71 28.04
C ILE A 519 -3.76 -12.74 27.45
N SER A 520 -3.24 -12.49 26.26
CA SER A 520 -2.25 -13.33 25.61
C SER A 520 -0.86 -12.72 25.80
N TYR A 521 0.03 -13.46 26.44
CA TYR A 521 1.38 -13.01 26.78
C TYR A 521 2.44 -13.65 25.88
N VAL A 522 3.50 -12.90 25.59
CA VAL A 522 4.76 -13.37 25.01
C VAL A 522 5.94 -12.88 25.84
N SER A 523 7.07 -13.61 25.79
CA SER A 523 8.32 -13.14 26.40
C SER A 523 8.81 -11.89 25.71
N ALA A 524 9.24 -10.89 26.49
CA ALA A 524 9.88 -9.69 25.98
C ALA A 524 11.42 -9.80 25.98
N LYS A 525 11.97 -10.94 26.43
CA LYS A 525 13.42 -11.21 26.45
C LYS A 525 13.86 -11.92 25.18
N ASP A 526 15.04 -11.60 24.68
CA ASP A 526 15.68 -12.37 23.63
C ASP A 526 15.87 -13.83 24.04
N GLU A 527 15.70 -14.78 23.11
CA GLU A 527 15.91 -16.22 23.38
C GLU A 527 17.34 -16.53 23.85
N GLU A 528 18.31 -15.63 23.62
CA GLU A 528 19.72 -15.75 24.05
C GLU A 528 19.95 -15.36 25.51
N ASP A 529 19.06 -14.59 26.14
CA ASP A 529 19.19 -14.13 27.54
C ASP A 529 18.54 -15.07 28.59
N VAL A 530 18.01 -16.19 28.17
CA VAL A 530 17.47 -17.20 29.10
C VAL A 530 18.60 -18.02 29.69
N ASP A 531 19.34 -17.44 30.62
CA ASP A 531 20.28 -18.14 31.48
C ASP A 531 19.54 -19.19 32.31
N GLY A 532 19.90 -20.46 32.04
CA GLY A 532 19.19 -21.68 32.41
C GLY A 532 19.18 -22.08 33.89
N ILE A 533 18.68 -21.26 34.82
CA ILE A 533 18.57 -21.69 36.25
C ILE A 533 17.13 -21.72 36.81
N ASP A 534 16.15 -21.05 36.21
CA ASP A 534 14.78 -20.97 36.77
C ASP A 534 13.75 -21.97 36.22
N ASN A 535 14.17 -23.00 35.50
CA ASN A 535 13.26 -23.90 34.78
C ASN A 535 13.08 -25.28 35.39
N ILE A 536 12.59 -25.40 36.63
CA ILE A 536 12.08 -26.68 37.16
C ILE A 536 10.63 -26.97 36.71
N GLY A 537 9.87 -25.97 36.28
CA GLY A 537 8.51 -26.11 35.73
C GLY A 537 8.39 -26.19 34.21
N ALA A 538 9.40 -25.73 33.47
CA ALA A 538 9.34 -25.56 32.00
C ALA A 538 9.87 -26.77 31.19
N ASN A 539 10.16 -27.91 31.82
CA ASN A 539 10.64 -29.10 31.10
C ASN A 539 9.60 -29.73 30.14
N ALA A 540 8.32 -29.40 30.30
CA ALA A 540 7.26 -29.93 29.43
C ALA A 540 7.30 -29.30 28.02
N SER A 541 7.73 -28.05 27.88
CA SER A 541 7.80 -27.36 26.58
C SER A 541 9.15 -27.50 25.88
N LYS A 542 10.16 -28.12 26.49
CA LYS A 542 11.50 -28.28 25.91
C LYS A 542 11.47 -29.09 24.61
N VAL A 543 12.04 -28.55 23.55
CA VAL A 543 12.24 -29.27 22.29
C VAL A 543 13.25 -30.39 22.50
N VAL A 544 12.82 -31.61 22.27
CA VAL A 544 13.65 -32.83 22.39
C VAL A 544 14.30 -33.16 21.05
N SER A 545 13.59 -32.96 19.96
CA SER A 545 14.13 -33.18 18.62
C SER A 545 13.45 -32.34 17.56
N THR A 546 14.24 -31.92 16.58
CA THR A 546 13.74 -31.30 15.35
C THR A 546 14.21 -32.15 14.17
N VAL A 547 13.27 -32.55 13.32
CA VAL A 547 13.53 -33.34 12.13
C VAL A 547 13.00 -32.58 10.93
N PHE A 548 13.81 -32.46 9.88
CA PHE A 548 13.38 -31.93 8.60
C PHE A 548 13.13 -33.08 7.63
N THR A 549 12.02 -33.04 6.93
CA THR A 549 11.62 -34.05 5.96
C THR A 549 11.36 -33.36 4.62
N ASP A 550 11.93 -33.86 3.53
CA ASP A 550 11.64 -33.36 2.18
C ASP A 550 10.21 -33.76 1.75
N LEU A 551 9.75 -33.20 0.60
CA LEU A 551 8.41 -33.50 0.10
C LEU A 551 8.23 -34.97 -0.37
N SER A 552 9.31 -35.74 -0.47
CA SER A 552 9.29 -37.17 -0.75
C SER A 552 9.28 -38.04 0.51
N GLY A 553 9.26 -37.44 1.70
CA GLY A 553 9.21 -38.11 2.98
C GLY A 553 10.56 -38.55 3.58
N ARG A 554 11.70 -38.10 2.99
CA ARG A 554 13.04 -38.45 3.49
C ARG A 554 13.49 -37.43 4.53
N SER A 555 14.07 -37.92 5.64
CA SER A 555 14.71 -37.06 6.63
C SER A 555 15.97 -36.43 6.11
N VAL A 556 16.16 -35.13 6.37
CA VAL A 556 17.29 -34.30 5.93
C VAL A 556 17.94 -33.67 7.16
N ALA A 557 19.20 -33.99 7.41
CA ALA A 557 19.91 -33.50 8.60
C ALA A 557 20.24 -31.99 8.50
N ARG A 558 20.47 -31.47 7.28
CA ARG A 558 20.71 -30.05 7.01
C ARG A 558 19.93 -29.65 5.77
N PRO A 559 18.81 -28.94 5.91
CA PRO A 559 18.03 -28.47 4.77
C PRO A 559 18.88 -27.53 3.90
N ALA A 560 18.94 -27.83 2.61
CA ALA A 560 19.45 -26.91 1.59
C ALA A 560 18.30 -26.04 1.04
N LYS A 561 18.55 -25.26 -0.01
CA LYS A 561 17.49 -24.51 -0.68
C LYS A 561 16.36 -25.43 -1.11
N GLY A 562 15.12 -25.15 -0.66
CA GLY A 562 13.95 -25.99 -0.96
C GLY A 562 12.86 -25.90 0.09
N VAL A 563 11.83 -26.75 -0.07
CA VAL A 563 10.68 -26.85 0.84
C VAL A 563 10.78 -28.12 1.64
N TYR A 564 10.64 -28.01 2.97
CA TYR A 564 10.73 -29.11 3.91
C TYR A 564 9.58 -29.04 4.93
N ILE A 565 9.24 -30.18 5.52
CA ILE A 565 8.40 -30.26 6.72
C ILE A 565 9.33 -30.32 7.93
N GLN A 566 9.30 -29.30 8.76
CA GLN A 566 9.96 -29.29 10.06
C GLN A 566 9.03 -29.92 11.09
N THR A 567 9.43 -31.03 11.68
CA THR A 567 8.71 -31.68 12.78
C THR A 567 9.48 -31.46 14.07
N VAL A 568 8.85 -30.78 15.02
CA VAL A 568 9.40 -30.51 16.35
C VAL A 568 8.69 -31.42 17.36
N ARG A 569 9.45 -32.16 18.17
CA ARG A 569 8.93 -32.96 19.29
C ARG A 569 9.39 -32.33 20.59
N LYS A 570 8.44 -32.08 21.49
CA LYS A 570 8.69 -31.56 22.83
C LYS A 570 8.78 -32.67 23.88
N ALA A 571 9.32 -32.36 25.06
CA ALA A 571 9.49 -33.28 26.16
C ALA A 571 8.15 -33.79 26.75
N ASP A 572 7.08 -33.05 26.59
CA ASP A 572 5.71 -33.42 26.98
C ASP A 572 5.04 -34.42 26.01
N GLY A 573 5.75 -34.81 24.93
CA GLY A 573 5.23 -35.70 23.90
C GLY A 573 4.50 -35.00 22.76
N THR A 574 4.30 -33.68 22.85
CA THR A 574 3.70 -32.86 21.77
C THR A 574 4.56 -32.93 20.52
N VAL A 575 3.93 -33.15 19.37
CA VAL A 575 4.57 -33.14 18.05
C VAL A 575 3.90 -32.09 17.18
N LYS A 576 4.67 -31.11 16.69
CA LYS A 576 4.19 -30.07 15.78
C LYS A 576 4.98 -30.14 14.47
N SER A 577 4.27 -30.13 13.34
CA SER A 577 4.89 -30.11 12.01
C SER A 577 4.51 -28.84 11.26
N VAL A 578 5.51 -28.17 10.70
CA VAL A 578 5.35 -26.90 9.97
C VAL A 578 6.11 -26.96 8.65
N LYS A 579 5.52 -26.45 7.60
CA LYS A 579 6.20 -26.29 6.31
C LYS A 579 7.22 -25.14 6.39
N ARG A 580 8.48 -25.42 6.04
CA ARG A 580 9.57 -24.44 5.99
C ARG A 580 10.13 -24.32 4.58
N VAL A 581 10.45 -23.12 4.18
CA VAL A 581 11.10 -22.82 2.90
C VAL A 581 12.48 -22.27 3.19
N PHE A 582 13.51 -22.98 2.74
CA PHE A 582 14.89 -22.54 2.81
C PHE A 582 15.28 -21.93 1.46
N LYS A 583 15.76 -20.69 1.48
CA LYS A 583 16.13 -19.90 0.29
C LYS A 583 17.58 -20.10 -0.12
#